data_dbd10dd7a31a58b23b2bca525917e376
#
_entry.id   dbd10dd7a31a58b23b2bca525917e376
#
_cell.length_a   1.000
_cell.length_b   1.000
_cell.length_c   1.000
_cell.angle_alpha   90.00
_cell.angle_beta   90.00
_cell.angle_gamma   90.00
#
_symmetry.space_group_name_H-M   'P 1'
#
loop_
_entity.id
_entity.type
_entity.pdbx_description
1 polymer ?
#
loop_
_entity_poly.entity_id
_entity_poly.type
_entity_poly.pdbx_seq_one_letter_code
_entity_poly.pdbx_strand_id
1 'polypeptide(L)'
;HHTITTIEGDFTPPQDVPLGLCDCRSVAAADLLDCDAIFDPLDGSPEWGFPNYLLAHNPAHRWFYFADMHPGEAIIFKTSDSDPAKAQLMPHGAFDNPLAGPDAPPRISLEMRGTCYWFG
;
A
#
# COMPACT_ATOMS: atom_id res chain seq x y z
N HIS A 1 -7.02 -10.72 5.26
CA HIS A 1 -7.35 -9.29 5.12
C HIS A 1 -7.02 -8.82 3.72
N HIS A 2 -7.87 -7.99 3.14
CA HIS A 2 -7.63 -7.34 1.85
C HIS A 2 -7.74 -5.84 2.05
N THR A 3 -6.83 -5.10 1.45
CA THR A 3 -6.90 -3.65 1.39
C THR A 3 -7.43 -3.24 0.02
N ILE A 4 -8.36 -2.32 0.01
CA ILE A 4 -8.89 -1.70 -1.21
C ILE A 4 -8.47 -0.24 -1.16
N THR A 5 -7.73 0.19 -2.16
CA THR A 5 -7.39 1.60 -2.32
C THR A 5 -8.10 2.11 -3.57
N THR A 6 -8.88 3.16 -3.42
CA THR A 6 -9.55 3.86 -4.52
C THR A 6 -8.96 5.25 -4.66
N ILE A 7 -9.03 5.80 -5.86
CA ILE A 7 -8.69 7.20 -6.12
C ILE A 7 -10.00 7.98 -6.27
N GLU A 8 -10.14 9.04 -5.48
CA GLU A 8 -11.29 9.94 -5.52
C GLU A 8 -10.83 11.35 -5.93
N GLY A 9 -11.65 12.03 -6.71
CA GLY A 9 -11.43 13.40 -7.16
C GLY A 9 -11.27 13.55 -8.67
N ASP A 10 -11.28 14.80 -9.14
CA ASP A 10 -11.05 15.15 -10.54
C ASP A 10 -9.54 15.36 -10.78
N PHE A 11 -8.79 14.27 -10.90
CA PHE A 11 -7.36 14.35 -11.17
C PHE A 11 -7.03 13.86 -12.57
N THR A 12 -6.10 14.57 -13.18
CA THR A 12 -5.49 14.12 -14.43
C THR A 12 -4.13 13.49 -14.10
N PRO A 13 -3.89 12.24 -14.46
CA PRO A 13 -2.55 11.64 -14.33
C PRO A 13 -1.51 12.41 -15.18
N PRO A 14 -0.21 12.32 -14.84
CA PRO A 14 0.36 11.56 -13.72
C PRO A 14 0.24 12.30 -12.39
N GLN A 15 0.03 11.54 -11.30
CA GLN A 15 0.05 12.05 -9.93
C GLN A 15 1.48 12.14 -9.40
N ASP A 16 1.70 13.02 -8.41
CA ASP A 16 3.02 13.26 -7.81
C ASP A 16 3.58 12.03 -7.06
N VAL A 17 2.76 11.39 -6.22
CA VAL A 17 3.15 10.27 -5.35
C VAL A 17 2.21 9.06 -5.49
N PRO A 18 2.26 8.32 -6.60
CA PRO A 18 1.42 7.16 -6.80
C PRO A 18 1.73 6.03 -5.82
N LEU A 19 0.81 5.05 -5.71
CA LEU A 19 1.01 3.87 -4.89
C LEU A 19 1.83 2.83 -5.65
N GLY A 20 3.02 2.54 -5.15
CA GLY A 20 3.83 1.41 -5.59
C GLY A 20 3.44 0.14 -4.85
N LEU A 21 3.47 -0.98 -5.56
CA LEU A 21 3.17 -2.32 -5.08
C LEU A 21 4.36 -3.22 -5.37
N CYS A 22 4.78 -4.03 -4.38
CA CYS A 22 5.87 -4.98 -4.55
C CYS A 22 5.33 -6.40 -4.73
N ASP A 23 5.77 -7.08 -5.77
CA ASP A 23 5.44 -8.50 -5.96
C ASP A 23 6.02 -9.31 -4.81
N CYS A 24 5.17 -9.83 -3.93
CA CYS A 24 5.56 -10.57 -2.73
C CYS A 24 6.44 -11.81 -3.03
N ARG A 25 6.37 -12.36 -4.24
CA ARG A 25 7.24 -13.47 -4.68
C ARG A 25 8.70 -13.06 -4.86
N SER A 26 8.98 -11.76 -4.91
CA SER A 26 10.32 -11.19 -4.97
C SER A 26 10.86 -10.77 -3.59
N VAL A 27 10.07 -10.94 -2.54
CA VAL A 27 10.41 -10.53 -1.17
C VAL A 27 10.85 -11.75 -0.38
N ALA A 28 12.07 -11.74 0.13
CA ALA A 28 12.53 -12.76 1.05
C ALA A 28 12.05 -12.46 2.48
N ALA A 29 11.86 -13.49 3.29
CA ALA A 29 11.45 -13.29 4.69
C ALA A 29 12.42 -12.40 5.49
N ALA A 30 13.72 -12.46 5.16
CA ALA A 30 14.73 -11.62 5.79
C ALA A 30 14.65 -10.13 5.42
N ASP A 31 13.89 -9.79 4.38
CA ASP A 31 13.69 -8.40 3.96
C ASP A 31 12.58 -7.71 4.77
N LEU A 32 11.77 -8.50 5.52
CA LEU A 32 10.69 -7.99 6.37
C LEU A 32 11.24 -7.71 7.76
N LEU A 33 11.23 -6.45 8.16
CA LEU A 33 11.69 -5.99 9.47
C LEU A 33 10.48 -5.70 10.34
N ASP A 34 10.38 -6.37 11.48
CA ASP A 34 9.33 -6.11 12.46
C ASP A 34 9.43 -4.66 12.95
N CYS A 35 8.30 -3.97 12.98
CA CYS A 35 8.16 -2.64 13.54
C CYS A 35 6.74 -2.43 14.06
N ASP A 36 6.57 -1.39 14.87
CA ASP A 36 5.25 -0.92 15.28
C ASP A 36 4.91 0.35 14.50
N ALA A 37 3.72 0.37 13.90
CA ALA A 37 3.14 1.61 13.40
C ALA A 37 2.43 2.32 14.55
N ILE A 38 2.91 3.49 14.92
CA ILE A 38 2.39 4.27 16.04
C ILE A 38 1.68 5.50 15.49
N PHE A 39 0.46 5.72 15.97
CA PHE A 39 -0.36 6.87 15.64
C PHE A 39 -0.50 7.75 16.87
N ASP A 40 -0.03 8.99 16.75
CA ASP A 40 -0.15 10.04 17.75
C ASP A 40 -1.17 11.08 17.23
N PRO A 41 -2.44 10.99 17.66
CA PRO A 41 -3.47 11.88 17.17
C PRO A 41 -3.26 13.31 17.63
N LEU A 42 -3.37 14.26 16.71
CA LEU A 42 -3.19 15.69 16.99
C LEU A 42 -4.33 16.30 17.83
N ASP A 43 -5.43 15.58 18.02
CA ASP A 43 -6.60 16.02 18.80
C ASP A 43 -6.48 15.71 20.30
N GLY A 44 -5.35 15.13 20.74
CA GLY A 44 -5.09 14.76 22.13
C GLY A 44 -5.74 13.45 22.58
N SER A 45 -6.33 12.67 21.66
CA SER A 45 -6.76 11.31 21.97
C SER A 45 -5.56 10.40 22.25
N PRO A 46 -5.73 9.27 22.96
CA PRO A 46 -4.63 8.37 23.27
C PRO A 46 -3.92 7.84 22.02
N GLU A 47 -2.58 7.81 22.11
CA GLU A 47 -1.75 7.11 21.12
C GLU A 47 -2.19 5.65 21.00
N TRP A 48 -2.15 5.12 19.78
CA TRP A 48 -2.41 3.72 19.50
C TRP A 48 -1.48 3.20 18.41
N GLY A 49 -1.21 1.90 18.41
CA GLY A 49 -0.32 1.29 17.45
C GLY A 49 -0.69 -0.15 17.15
N PHE A 50 -0.07 -0.69 16.13
CA PHE A 50 -0.18 -2.09 15.75
C PHE A 50 1.13 -2.60 15.14
N PRO A 51 1.42 -3.90 15.26
CA PRO A 51 2.55 -4.53 14.59
C PRO A 51 2.45 -4.38 13.08
N ASN A 52 3.57 -4.03 12.47
CA ASN A 52 3.71 -3.81 11.03
C ASN A 52 5.07 -4.32 10.55
N TYR A 53 5.33 -4.21 9.26
CA TYR A 53 6.62 -4.50 8.65
C TYR A 53 7.17 -3.29 7.91
N LEU A 54 8.47 -3.08 8.03
CA LEU A 54 9.24 -2.30 7.07
C LEU A 54 9.88 -3.27 6.07
N LEU A 55 10.00 -2.84 4.83
CA LEU A 55 10.68 -3.61 3.80
C LEU A 55 12.11 -3.09 3.63
N ALA A 56 13.11 -3.91 3.98
CA ALA A 56 14.49 -3.60 3.70
C ALA A 56 14.73 -3.55 2.18
N HIS A 57 15.61 -2.66 1.74
CA HIS A 57 15.94 -2.58 0.32
C HIS A 57 16.61 -3.86 -0.17
N ASN A 58 16.10 -4.40 -1.29
CA ASN A 58 16.70 -5.52 -1.98
C ASN A 58 16.54 -5.31 -3.50
N PRO A 59 17.62 -5.34 -4.31
CA PRO A 59 17.55 -5.12 -5.76
C PRO A 59 16.76 -6.22 -6.50
N ALA A 60 16.47 -7.35 -5.85
CA ALA A 60 15.62 -8.40 -6.40
C ALA A 60 14.13 -8.07 -6.33
N HIS A 61 13.72 -7.07 -5.55
CA HIS A 61 12.34 -6.66 -5.43
C HIS A 61 11.78 -6.15 -6.75
N ARG A 62 10.59 -6.60 -7.09
CA ARG A 62 9.89 -6.19 -8.30
C ARG A 62 8.73 -5.27 -7.94
N TRP A 63 8.94 -3.98 -8.20
CA TRP A 63 7.96 -2.94 -7.96
C TRP A 63 7.19 -2.61 -9.23
N PHE A 64 5.93 -2.29 -9.07
CA PHE A 64 5.05 -1.81 -10.13
C PHE A 64 4.04 -0.82 -9.58
N TYR A 65 3.45 -0.03 -10.44
CA TYR A 65 2.39 0.92 -10.12
C TYR A 65 1.49 1.13 -11.34
N PHE A 66 0.33 1.68 -11.11
CA PHE A 66 -0.60 2.06 -12.18
C PHE A 66 -0.46 3.55 -12.43
N ALA A 67 0.13 3.92 -13.58
CA ALA A 67 0.50 5.29 -13.89
C ALA A 67 -0.69 6.23 -14.12
N ASP A 68 -1.76 5.68 -14.68
CA ASP A 68 -2.89 6.47 -15.19
C ASP A 68 -4.21 6.09 -14.52
N MET A 69 -4.19 5.83 -13.21
CA MET A 69 -5.43 5.55 -12.48
C MET A 69 -6.35 6.75 -12.45
N HIS A 70 -7.63 6.48 -12.76
CA HIS A 70 -8.70 7.46 -12.78
C HIS A 70 -9.67 7.27 -11.61
N PRO A 71 -10.45 8.29 -11.26
CA PRO A 71 -11.56 8.17 -10.34
C PRO A 71 -12.51 7.03 -10.74
N GLY A 72 -12.91 6.22 -9.77
CA GLY A 72 -13.74 5.03 -10.01
C GLY A 72 -12.97 3.73 -10.23
N GLU A 73 -11.64 3.78 -10.35
CA GLU A 73 -10.79 2.58 -10.34
C GLU A 73 -10.34 2.25 -8.92
N ALA A 74 -10.11 0.96 -8.67
CA ALA A 74 -9.67 0.48 -7.37
C ALA A 74 -8.55 -0.55 -7.51
N ILE A 75 -7.58 -0.49 -6.60
CA ILE A 75 -6.57 -1.54 -6.44
C ILE A 75 -6.99 -2.39 -5.25
N ILE A 76 -7.09 -3.70 -5.46
CA ILE A 76 -7.36 -4.66 -4.39
C ILE A 76 -6.11 -5.52 -4.21
N PHE A 77 -5.59 -5.53 -3.01
CA PHE A 77 -4.41 -6.34 -2.68
C PHE A 77 -4.53 -6.95 -1.28
N LYS A 78 -3.73 -7.98 -1.06
CA LYS A 78 -3.77 -8.76 0.18
C LYS A 78 -2.77 -8.22 1.20
N THR A 79 -3.21 -8.10 2.46
CA THR A 79 -2.35 -7.72 3.58
C THR A 79 -2.10 -8.85 4.58
N SER A 80 -2.93 -9.90 4.56
CA SER A 80 -2.66 -11.15 5.31
C SER A 80 -3.51 -12.32 4.77
N ASP A 81 -3.07 -13.53 5.06
CA ASP A 81 -3.81 -14.76 4.76
C ASP A 81 -3.63 -15.76 5.91
N SER A 82 -4.67 -16.51 6.25
CA SER A 82 -4.61 -17.57 7.24
C SER A 82 -3.99 -18.87 6.70
N ASP A 83 -3.92 -19.03 5.39
CA ASP A 83 -3.27 -20.17 4.74
C ASP A 83 -1.80 -19.82 4.45
N PRO A 84 -0.84 -20.44 5.18
CA PRO A 84 0.58 -20.14 5.00
C PRO A 84 1.14 -20.56 3.63
N ALA A 85 0.40 -21.38 2.86
CA ALA A 85 0.78 -21.74 1.49
C ALA A 85 0.43 -20.65 0.45
N LYS A 86 -0.30 -19.62 0.87
CA LYS A 86 -0.69 -18.48 0.02
C LYS A 86 0.25 -17.31 0.22
N ALA A 87 0.23 -16.37 -0.73
CA ALA A 87 0.88 -15.09 -0.55
C ALA A 87 0.30 -14.40 0.69
N GLN A 88 1.17 -14.03 1.63
CA GLN A 88 0.76 -13.51 2.93
C GLN A 88 0.46 -12.02 2.89
N LEU A 89 1.24 -11.26 2.15
CA LEU A 89 1.15 -9.81 2.12
C LEU A 89 1.65 -9.28 0.77
N MET A 90 1.29 -8.04 0.47
CA MET A 90 1.85 -7.26 -0.63
C MET A 90 2.43 -5.98 -0.05
N PRO A 91 3.75 -5.83 0.01
CA PRO A 91 4.37 -4.57 0.43
C PRO A 91 3.97 -3.45 -0.53
N HIS A 92 3.67 -2.29 0.02
CA HIS A 92 3.22 -1.14 -0.75
C HIS A 92 3.65 0.16 -0.08
N GLY A 93 3.76 1.20 -0.87
CA GLY A 93 4.13 2.52 -0.38
C GLY A 93 4.02 3.56 -1.47
N ALA A 94 3.88 4.82 -1.07
CA ALA A 94 3.97 5.93 -1.99
C ALA A 94 5.44 6.17 -2.38
N PHE A 95 5.66 6.68 -3.58
CA PHE A 95 7.00 7.07 -4.05
C PHE A 95 6.91 8.34 -4.89
N ASP A 96 7.98 9.11 -4.92
CA ASP A 96 8.07 10.31 -5.78
C ASP A 96 8.11 9.88 -7.25
N ASN A 97 7.10 10.29 -8.02
CA ASN A 97 6.99 9.91 -9.43
C ASN A 97 7.92 10.77 -10.30
N PRO A 98 9.01 10.21 -10.85
CA PRO A 98 9.94 10.97 -11.66
C PRO A 98 9.34 11.45 -12.99
N LEU A 99 8.19 10.95 -13.39
CA LEU A 99 7.47 11.36 -14.59
C LEU A 99 6.45 12.48 -14.32
N ALA A 100 6.18 12.78 -13.05
CA ALA A 100 5.31 13.88 -12.69
C ALA A 100 6.02 15.23 -12.90
N GLY A 101 5.34 16.18 -13.52
CA GLY A 101 5.82 17.55 -13.63
C GLY A 101 5.78 18.27 -12.27
N PRO A 102 6.42 19.46 -12.18
CA PRO A 102 6.45 20.24 -10.93
C PRO A 102 5.07 20.70 -10.45
N ASP A 103 4.10 20.76 -11.35
CA ASP A 103 2.71 21.15 -11.07
C ASP A 103 1.76 19.93 -11.03
N ALA A 104 2.30 18.72 -10.90
CA ALA A 104 1.46 17.53 -10.82
C ALA A 104 0.53 17.59 -9.61
N PRO A 105 -0.74 17.21 -9.75
CA PRO A 105 -1.65 17.22 -8.63
C PRO A 105 -1.25 16.20 -7.58
N PRO A 106 -1.42 16.52 -6.27
CA PRO A 106 -1.20 15.56 -5.22
C PRO A 106 -2.17 14.39 -5.35
N ARG A 107 -1.69 13.18 -5.07
CA ARG A 107 -2.58 12.01 -5.00
C ARG A 107 -3.56 12.14 -3.86
N ILE A 108 -4.84 12.00 -4.16
CA ILE A 108 -5.89 11.82 -3.17
C ILE A 108 -6.47 10.41 -3.34
N SER A 109 -6.53 9.66 -2.27
CA SER A 109 -7.02 8.28 -2.30
C SER A 109 -7.76 7.93 -1.02
N LEU A 110 -8.71 7.00 -1.14
CA LEU A 110 -9.40 6.38 -0.02
C LEU A 110 -8.87 4.95 0.15
N GLU A 111 -8.53 4.59 1.38
CA GLU A 111 -8.17 3.22 1.74
C GLU A 111 -9.29 2.59 2.59
N MET A 112 -9.64 1.37 2.25
CA MET A 112 -10.57 0.56 3.04
C MET A 112 -10.00 -0.83 3.25
N ARG A 113 -10.13 -1.38 4.47
CA ARG A 113 -9.71 -2.74 4.80
C ARG A 113 -10.92 -3.61 5.03
N GLY A 114 -10.93 -4.78 4.39
CA GLY A 114 -11.96 -5.80 4.54
C GLY A 114 -11.36 -7.14 4.93
N THR A 115 -12.10 -7.92 5.72
CA THR A 115 -11.75 -9.30 6.02
C THR A 115 -12.71 -10.23 5.29
N CYS A 116 -12.17 -11.12 4.49
CA CYS A 116 -12.94 -12.15 3.81
C CYS A 116 -12.87 -13.46 4.62
N TYR A 117 -14.03 -14.06 4.86
CA TYR A 117 -14.16 -15.35 5.53
C TYR A 117 -14.74 -16.37 4.56
N TRP A 118 -14.14 -17.56 4.52
CA TRP A 118 -14.68 -18.71 3.82
C TRP A 118 -15.12 -19.74 4.85
N PHE A 119 -16.36 -20.13 4.79
CA PHE A 119 -16.94 -21.19 5.61
C PHE A 119 -17.03 -22.43 4.71
N GLY A 120 -16.11 -23.36 4.90
CA GLY A 120 -16.08 -24.66 4.23
C GLY A 120 -17.04 -25.66 4.84
#